data_10883f57e6ce6803f5f8573f0e0d64e0
#
_entry.id   10883f57e6ce6803f5f8573f0e0d64e0
#
_cell.length_a   1.000
_cell.length_b   1.000
_cell.length_c   1.000
_cell.angle_alpha   90.00
_cell.angle_beta   90.00
_cell.angle_gamma   90.00
#
_symmetry.space_group_name_H-M   'P 1'
#
loop_
_entity.id
_entity.type
_entity.pdbx_description
1 polymer ?
#
loop_
_entity_poly.entity_id
_entity_poly.type
_entity_poly.pdbx_seq_one_letter_code
_entity_poly.pdbx_strand_id
1 'polypeptide(L)'
;LIPLVGDLVAQFVDLEPYYGLILANLLVAGEPVLLGFVIGMLFVEERDEGTLLALQASPLSLRTFVGYRLLVAMLLNVLLTMIAVLLADLVSISWLALFATAAIASLTVPIVALVYAVFMKNKVQALMLLKPVQVWGFVPTLFFFVPTPWEWIGSVLGPLYYPMRLFWGATQGQA
;
A
#
# COMPACT_ATOMS: atom_id res chain seq x y z
N LEU A 1 4.84 12.02 -25.97
CA LEU A 1 5.62 10.82 -25.65
C LEU A 1 4.75 9.71 -25.04
N ILE A 2 3.82 10.04 -24.13
CA ILE A 2 2.92 9.07 -23.47
C ILE A 2 1.97 8.36 -24.48
N PRO A 3 1.27 9.06 -25.39
CA PRO A 3 0.41 8.37 -26.38
C PRO A 3 1.20 7.45 -27.30
N LEU A 4 2.39 7.82 -27.71
CA LEU A 4 3.24 7.05 -28.63
C LEU A 4 3.73 5.74 -28.01
N VAL A 5 4.01 5.73 -26.70
CA VAL A 5 4.36 4.51 -25.95
C VAL A 5 3.12 3.64 -25.73
N GLY A 6 1.95 4.26 -25.47
CA GLY A 6 0.67 3.56 -25.36
C GLY A 6 0.30 2.82 -26.64
N ASP A 7 0.41 3.48 -27.78
CA ASP A 7 0.10 2.89 -29.11
C ASP A 7 1.08 1.76 -29.48
N LEU A 8 2.36 1.89 -29.09
CA LEU A 8 3.35 0.84 -29.31
C LEU A 8 3.08 -0.40 -28.44
N VAL A 9 2.71 -0.20 -27.20
CA VAL A 9 2.39 -1.32 -26.28
C VAL A 9 1.08 -1.99 -26.68
N ALA A 10 0.07 -1.24 -27.10
CA ALA A 10 -1.21 -1.76 -27.56
C ALA A 10 -1.10 -2.64 -28.82
N GLN A 11 -0.05 -2.45 -29.63
CA GLN A 11 0.24 -3.34 -30.78
C GLN A 11 0.69 -4.75 -30.37
N PHE A 12 1.26 -4.90 -29.16
CA PHE A 12 1.82 -6.17 -28.70
C PHE A 12 0.97 -6.85 -27.62
N VAL A 13 0.30 -6.08 -26.77
CA VAL A 13 -0.52 -6.60 -25.67
C VAL A 13 -1.68 -5.65 -25.40
N ASP A 14 -2.91 -6.16 -25.45
CA ASP A 14 -4.08 -5.42 -25.00
C ASP A 14 -4.06 -5.39 -23.46
N LEU A 15 -3.77 -4.22 -22.90
CA LEU A 15 -3.67 -4.00 -21.45
C LEU A 15 -4.99 -3.52 -20.83
N GLU A 16 -5.99 -3.13 -21.63
CA GLU A 16 -7.27 -2.62 -21.11
C GLU A 16 -7.93 -3.54 -20.07
N PRO A 17 -8.02 -4.87 -20.29
CA PRO A 17 -8.61 -5.77 -19.31
C PRO A 17 -7.85 -5.83 -17.97
N TYR A 18 -6.59 -5.41 -17.97
CA TYR A 18 -5.71 -5.50 -16.80
C TYR A 18 -5.48 -4.16 -16.08
N TYR A 19 -6.03 -3.03 -16.57
CA TYR A 19 -5.86 -1.73 -15.91
C TYR A 19 -6.29 -1.75 -14.44
N GLY A 20 -7.43 -2.36 -14.15
CA GLY A 20 -7.89 -2.52 -12.76
C GLY A 20 -6.90 -3.28 -11.89
N LEU A 21 -6.28 -4.34 -12.41
CA LEU A 21 -5.28 -5.14 -11.69
C LEU A 21 -3.96 -4.38 -11.52
N ILE A 22 -3.53 -3.65 -12.54
CA ILE A 22 -2.31 -2.82 -12.51
C ILE A 22 -2.46 -1.73 -11.44
N LEU A 23 -3.59 -1.01 -11.45
CA LEU A 23 -3.88 0.02 -10.45
C LEU A 23 -4.03 -0.57 -9.04
N ALA A 24 -4.66 -1.75 -8.90
CA ALA A 24 -4.73 -2.46 -7.64
C ALA A 24 -3.33 -2.75 -7.08
N ASN A 25 -2.39 -3.19 -7.92
CA ASN A 25 -1.02 -3.45 -7.50
C ASN A 25 -0.25 -2.18 -7.15
N LEU A 26 -0.30 -1.15 -7.99
CA LEU A 26 0.49 0.05 -7.81
C LEU A 26 -0.05 0.93 -6.68
N LEU A 27 -1.36 1.18 -6.65
CA LEU A 27 -1.97 2.13 -5.74
C LEU A 27 -2.53 1.44 -4.49
N VAL A 28 -3.26 0.33 -4.63
CA VAL A 28 -3.90 -0.31 -3.46
C VAL A 28 -2.91 -1.15 -2.65
N ALA A 29 -1.92 -1.78 -3.29
CA ALA A 29 -0.90 -2.56 -2.61
C ALA A 29 0.43 -1.80 -2.41
N GLY A 30 0.94 -1.16 -3.45
CA GLY A 30 2.26 -0.53 -3.44
C GLY A 30 2.33 0.72 -2.58
N GLU A 31 1.34 1.59 -2.68
CA GLU A 31 1.32 2.87 -1.97
C GLU A 31 1.32 2.74 -0.44
N PRO A 32 0.42 1.93 0.21
CA PRO A 32 0.43 1.79 1.65
C PRO A 32 1.70 1.11 2.18
N VAL A 33 2.31 0.21 1.40
CA VAL A 33 3.60 -0.40 1.75
C VAL A 33 4.71 0.65 1.72
N LEU A 34 4.75 1.52 0.71
CA LEU A 34 5.73 2.62 0.62
C LEU A 34 5.56 3.63 1.76
N LEU A 35 4.32 4.07 2.04
CA LEU A 35 4.06 4.98 3.15
C LEU A 35 4.41 4.36 4.49
N GLY A 36 4.04 3.09 4.71
CA GLY A 36 4.41 2.36 5.91
C GLY A 36 5.92 2.24 6.07
N PHE A 37 6.66 1.99 4.98
CA PHE A 37 8.11 2.00 4.98
C PHE A 37 8.68 3.38 5.37
N VAL A 38 8.19 4.46 4.76
CA VAL A 38 8.67 5.82 5.07
C VAL A 38 8.46 6.17 6.54
N ILE A 39 7.27 5.90 7.08
CA ILE A 39 6.97 6.14 8.50
C ILE A 39 7.81 5.25 9.40
N GLY A 40 8.00 3.97 9.04
CA GLY A 40 8.86 3.05 9.78
C GLY A 40 10.32 3.49 9.81
N MET A 41 10.84 3.98 8.68
CA MET A 41 12.18 4.56 8.59
C MET A 41 12.35 5.78 9.51
N LEU A 42 11.35 6.66 9.55
CA LEU A 42 11.36 7.81 10.45
C LEU A 42 11.41 7.37 11.93
N PHE A 43 10.69 6.32 12.31
CA PHE A 43 10.78 5.78 13.69
C PHE A 43 12.15 5.18 14.00
N VAL A 44 12.78 4.50 13.04
CA VAL A 44 14.15 3.99 13.20
C VAL A 44 15.13 5.14 13.37
N GLU A 45 15.01 6.20 12.57
CA GLU A 45 15.83 7.40 12.64
C GLU A 45 15.71 8.09 13.98
N GLU A 46 14.49 8.37 14.42
CA GLU A 46 14.23 9.02 15.71
C GLU A 46 14.76 8.23 16.91
N ARG A 47 14.74 6.90 16.81
CA ARG A 47 15.36 6.05 17.81
C ARG A 47 16.88 6.17 17.81
N ASP A 48 17.50 6.14 16.61
CA ASP A 48 18.95 6.21 16.45
C ASP A 48 19.50 7.59 16.91
N GLU A 49 18.74 8.66 16.71
CA GLU A 49 19.07 10.03 17.14
C GLU A 49 18.74 10.31 18.62
N GLY A 50 18.11 9.36 19.31
CA GLY A 50 17.71 9.54 20.70
C GLY A 50 16.49 10.45 20.91
N THR A 51 15.81 10.87 19.84
CA THR A 51 14.64 11.75 19.89
C THR A 51 13.49 11.12 20.71
N LEU A 52 13.33 9.79 20.63
CA LEU A 52 12.35 9.06 21.42
C LEU A 52 12.64 9.11 22.94
N LEU A 53 13.91 9.22 23.33
CA LEU A 53 14.29 9.41 24.74
C LEU A 53 13.95 10.83 25.20
N ALA A 54 14.17 11.85 24.37
CA ALA A 54 13.81 13.23 24.67
C ALA A 54 12.27 13.39 24.84
N LEU A 55 11.48 12.63 24.07
CA LEU A 55 10.01 12.61 24.23
C LEU A 55 9.57 12.11 25.61
N GLN A 56 10.33 11.22 26.26
CA GLN A 56 10.01 10.75 27.62
C GLN A 56 10.13 11.85 28.69
N ALA A 57 10.88 12.91 28.40
CA ALA A 57 10.97 14.09 29.26
C ALA A 57 9.83 15.10 29.02
N SER A 58 8.99 14.88 28.01
CA SER A 58 7.84 15.72 27.68
C SER A 58 6.54 15.15 28.29
N PRO A 59 5.49 15.98 28.46
CA PRO A 59 4.18 15.50 28.92
C PRO A 59 3.46 14.64 27.87
N LEU A 60 4.00 14.52 26.66
CA LEU A 60 3.40 13.75 25.59
C LEU A 60 3.76 12.27 25.71
N SER A 61 2.75 11.40 25.78
CA SER A 61 3.03 9.96 25.83
C SER A 61 3.53 9.44 24.47
N LEU A 62 4.49 8.52 24.48
CA LEU A 62 5.01 7.87 23.28
C LEU A 62 3.87 7.22 22.45
N ARG A 63 2.87 6.66 23.14
CA ARG A 63 1.71 6.04 22.46
C ARG A 63 0.90 7.05 21.67
N THR A 64 0.67 8.24 22.25
CA THR A 64 -0.05 9.32 21.58
C THR A 64 0.72 9.81 20.36
N PHE A 65 2.04 9.98 20.48
CA PHE A 65 2.90 10.42 19.39
C PHE A 65 2.90 9.42 18.23
N VAL A 66 3.14 8.14 18.50
CA VAL A 66 3.13 7.09 17.49
C VAL A 66 1.74 6.94 16.87
N GLY A 67 0.69 6.91 17.69
CA GLY A 67 -0.70 6.77 17.22
C GLY A 67 -1.13 7.91 16.30
N TYR A 68 -0.82 9.16 16.66
CA TYR A 68 -1.10 10.32 15.81
C TYR A 68 -0.40 10.21 14.46
N ARG A 69 0.88 9.86 14.45
CA ARG A 69 1.68 9.76 13.23
C ARG A 69 1.17 8.68 12.29
N LEU A 70 0.82 7.51 12.85
CA LEU A 70 0.21 6.42 12.07
C LEU A 70 -1.16 6.82 11.51
N LEU A 71 -2.00 7.49 12.30
CA LEU A 71 -3.30 7.97 11.85
C LEU A 71 -3.17 8.96 10.69
N VAL A 72 -2.27 9.95 10.80
CA VAL A 72 -2.01 10.91 9.71
C VAL A 72 -1.55 10.20 8.45
N ALA A 73 -0.64 9.22 8.59
CA ALA A 73 -0.17 8.44 7.44
C ALA A 73 -1.29 7.61 6.78
N MET A 74 -2.18 7.02 7.57
CA MET A 74 -3.36 6.31 7.03
C MET A 74 -4.29 7.25 6.27
N LEU A 75 -4.58 8.44 6.82
CA LEU A 75 -5.41 9.44 6.15
C LEU A 75 -4.77 9.94 4.85
N LEU A 76 -3.47 10.18 4.86
CA LEU A 76 -2.71 10.52 3.66
C LEU A 76 -2.78 9.41 2.61
N ASN A 77 -2.64 8.15 3.00
CA ASN A 77 -2.79 7.03 2.07
C ASN A 77 -4.18 7.03 1.41
N VAL A 78 -5.25 7.17 2.21
CA VAL A 78 -6.62 7.22 1.65
C VAL A 78 -6.75 8.36 0.62
N LEU A 79 -6.28 9.56 0.95
CA LEU A 79 -6.35 10.71 0.06
C LEU A 79 -5.53 10.49 -1.23
N LEU A 80 -4.30 10.02 -1.10
CA LEU A 80 -3.40 9.81 -2.24
C LEU A 80 -3.94 8.73 -3.17
N THR A 81 -4.39 7.58 -2.63
CA THR A 81 -5.01 6.52 -3.42
C THR A 81 -6.24 7.03 -4.18
N MET A 82 -7.12 7.78 -3.52
CA MET A 82 -8.31 8.34 -4.18
C MET A 82 -7.92 9.31 -5.30
N ILE A 83 -7.01 10.25 -5.03
CA ILE A 83 -6.55 11.22 -6.02
C ILE A 83 -5.85 10.51 -7.19
N ALA A 84 -4.98 9.54 -6.90
CA ALA A 84 -4.22 8.84 -7.92
C ALA A 84 -5.12 8.02 -8.87
N VAL A 85 -6.13 7.31 -8.34
CA VAL A 85 -7.09 6.56 -9.17
C VAL A 85 -7.92 7.51 -10.03
N LEU A 86 -8.36 8.64 -9.49
CA LEU A 86 -9.14 9.63 -10.24
C LEU A 86 -8.32 10.34 -11.32
N LEU A 87 -7.05 10.65 -11.04
CA LEU A 87 -6.16 11.26 -12.02
C LEU A 87 -5.72 10.29 -13.12
N ALA A 88 -5.63 8.99 -12.79
CA ALA A 88 -5.31 7.98 -13.78
C ALA A 88 -6.40 7.82 -14.83
N ASP A 89 -7.67 7.98 -14.46
CA ASP A 89 -8.85 7.88 -15.34
C ASP A 89 -8.85 6.64 -16.24
N LEU A 90 -8.30 5.53 -15.71
CA LEU A 90 -8.15 4.27 -16.45
C LEU A 90 -9.26 3.27 -16.16
N VAL A 91 -10.01 3.49 -15.08
CA VAL A 91 -11.06 2.57 -14.62
C VAL A 91 -12.25 3.34 -14.07
N SER A 92 -13.45 2.84 -14.35
CA SER A 92 -14.67 3.36 -13.73
C SER A 92 -14.91 2.62 -12.40
N ILE A 93 -14.99 3.37 -11.30
CA ILE A 93 -15.25 2.83 -9.98
C ILE A 93 -16.17 3.78 -9.19
N SER A 94 -17.10 3.23 -8.42
CA SER A 94 -17.94 4.05 -7.56
C SER A 94 -17.14 4.69 -6.42
N TRP A 95 -17.49 5.92 -6.05
CA TRP A 95 -16.83 6.66 -4.97
C TRP A 95 -16.78 5.89 -3.65
N LEU A 96 -17.87 5.17 -3.33
CA LEU A 96 -17.97 4.39 -2.11
C LEU A 96 -17.01 3.18 -2.14
N ALA A 97 -16.94 2.47 -3.26
CA ALA A 97 -16.03 1.34 -3.43
C ALA A 97 -14.55 1.79 -3.39
N LEU A 98 -14.23 2.92 -4.05
CA LEU A 98 -12.89 3.50 -4.02
C LEU A 98 -12.49 3.90 -2.59
N PHE A 99 -13.34 4.62 -1.87
CA PHE A 99 -13.08 5.01 -0.49
C PHE A 99 -12.93 3.80 0.43
N ALA A 100 -13.83 2.81 0.33
CA ALA A 100 -13.76 1.59 1.14
C ALA A 100 -12.45 0.82 0.88
N THR A 101 -12.06 0.68 -0.39
CA THR A 101 -10.80 0.05 -0.78
C THR A 101 -9.60 0.78 -0.20
N ALA A 102 -9.53 2.10 -0.38
CA ALA A 102 -8.44 2.93 0.13
C ALA A 102 -8.36 2.89 1.68
N ALA A 103 -9.51 2.93 2.36
CA ALA A 103 -9.58 2.85 3.82
C ALA A 103 -9.09 1.50 4.35
N ILE A 104 -9.49 0.38 3.73
CA ILE A 104 -9.02 -0.94 4.13
C ILE A 104 -7.52 -1.11 3.81
N ALA A 105 -7.08 -0.68 2.64
CA ALA A 105 -5.66 -0.73 2.25
C ALA A 105 -4.78 0.09 3.20
N SER A 106 -5.25 1.25 3.68
CA SER A 106 -4.52 2.11 4.61
C SER A 106 -4.16 1.44 5.94
N LEU A 107 -4.89 0.40 6.36
CA LEU A 107 -4.56 -0.40 7.55
C LEU A 107 -3.21 -1.13 7.42
N THR A 108 -2.70 -1.28 6.21
CA THR A 108 -1.36 -1.86 5.97
C THR A 108 -0.25 -0.90 6.37
N VAL A 109 -0.48 0.41 6.31
CA VAL A 109 0.51 1.44 6.69
C VAL A 109 1.06 1.24 8.11
N PRO A 110 0.23 1.17 9.16
CA PRO A 110 0.71 0.94 10.53
C PRO A 110 1.38 -0.44 10.69
N ILE A 111 0.90 -1.48 10.00
CA ILE A 111 1.50 -2.81 10.08
C ILE A 111 2.94 -2.76 9.57
N VAL A 112 3.16 -2.23 8.37
CA VAL A 112 4.49 -2.10 7.78
C VAL A 112 5.37 -1.18 8.62
N ALA A 113 4.87 0.00 9.03
CA ALA A 113 5.64 0.96 9.83
C ALA A 113 6.11 0.36 11.17
N LEU A 114 5.24 -0.37 11.86
CA LEU A 114 5.59 -1.00 13.14
C LEU A 114 6.55 -2.18 12.96
N VAL A 115 6.43 -2.96 11.88
CA VAL A 115 7.40 -4.01 11.55
C VAL A 115 8.80 -3.39 11.40
N TYR A 116 8.93 -2.30 10.64
CA TYR A 116 10.21 -1.60 10.51
C TYR A 116 10.70 -1.04 11.85
N ALA A 117 9.85 -0.36 12.60
CA ALA A 117 10.19 0.23 13.89
C ALA A 117 10.69 -0.79 14.91
N VAL A 118 10.10 -2.00 14.93
CA VAL A 118 10.42 -3.05 15.92
C VAL A 118 11.62 -3.90 15.50
N PHE A 119 11.67 -4.33 14.24
CA PHE A 119 12.64 -5.33 13.80
C PHE A 119 13.93 -4.73 13.23
N MET A 120 13.91 -3.47 12.75
CA MET A 120 15.09 -2.85 12.18
C MET A 120 15.94 -2.18 13.24
N LYS A 121 17.25 -2.48 13.22
CA LYS A 121 18.22 -1.92 14.19
C LYS A 121 18.77 -0.56 13.74
N ASN A 122 18.81 -0.31 12.44
CA ASN A 122 19.32 0.93 11.85
C ASN A 122 18.75 1.17 10.45
N LYS A 123 18.99 2.37 9.90
CA LYS A 123 18.53 2.79 8.57
C LYS A 123 19.00 1.88 7.44
N VAL A 124 20.24 1.38 7.50
CA VAL A 124 20.83 0.54 6.44
C VAL A 124 20.07 -0.79 6.36
N GLN A 125 19.78 -1.41 7.51
CA GLN A 125 19.01 -2.63 7.58
C GLN A 125 17.57 -2.42 7.08
N ALA A 126 16.95 -1.30 7.42
CA ALA A 126 15.62 -0.94 6.94
C ALA A 126 15.59 -0.80 5.40
N LEU A 127 16.57 -0.14 4.81
CA LEU A 127 16.69 -0.01 3.36
C LEU A 127 16.89 -1.37 2.64
N MET A 128 17.66 -2.28 3.24
CA MET A 128 17.86 -3.62 2.68
C MET A 128 16.56 -4.43 2.61
N LEU A 129 15.64 -4.21 3.53
CA LEU A 129 14.36 -4.92 3.59
C LEU A 129 13.25 -4.27 2.74
N LEU A 130 13.49 -3.10 2.15
CA LEU A 130 12.52 -2.45 1.28
C LEU A 130 12.11 -3.35 0.11
N LYS A 131 13.07 -3.94 -0.62
CA LYS A 131 12.78 -4.80 -1.78
C LYS A 131 12.01 -6.07 -1.40
N PRO A 132 12.42 -6.86 -0.40
CA PRO A 132 11.64 -8.03 0.05
C PRO A 132 10.21 -7.68 0.46
N VAL A 133 10.01 -6.56 1.18
CA VAL A 133 8.68 -6.13 1.62
C VAL A 133 7.81 -5.68 0.46
N GLN A 134 8.39 -4.98 -0.53
CA GLN A 134 7.66 -4.64 -1.76
C GLN A 134 7.27 -5.89 -2.55
N VAL A 135 8.18 -6.85 -2.73
CA VAL A 135 7.88 -8.12 -3.42
C VAL A 135 6.77 -8.86 -2.68
N TRP A 136 6.80 -8.89 -1.35
CA TRP A 136 5.73 -9.49 -0.55
C TRP A 136 4.38 -8.79 -0.77
N GLY A 137 4.36 -7.47 -0.98
CA GLY A 137 3.16 -6.71 -1.34
C GLY A 137 2.50 -7.15 -2.65
N PHE A 138 3.28 -7.68 -3.61
CA PHE A 138 2.77 -8.22 -4.88
C PHE A 138 2.29 -9.68 -4.80
N VAL A 139 2.66 -10.42 -3.77
CA VAL A 139 2.28 -11.83 -3.62
C VAL A 139 0.76 -12.05 -3.69
N PRO A 140 -0.10 -11.22 -3.09
CA PRO A 140 -1.55 -11.39 -3.18
C PRO A 140 -2.08 -11.42 -4.61
N THR A 141 -1.45 -10.69 -5.55
CA THR A 141 -1.86 -10.65 -6.96
C THR A 141 -1.75 -12.02 -7.64
N LEU A 142 -0.78 -12.81 -7.27
CA LEU A 142 -0.59 -14.13 -7.87
C LEU A 142 -1.80 -15.04 -7.59
N PHE A 143 -2.48 -14.84 -6.46
CA PHE A 143 -3.64 -15.64 -6.08
C PHE A 143 -4.93 -15.28 -6.80
N PHE A 144 -4.96 -14.19 -7.56
CA PHE A 144 -6.09 -13.90 -8.47
C PHE A 144 -6.14 -14.85 -9.67
N PHE A 145 -5.01 -15.47 -10.01
CA PHE A 145 -4.89 -16.41 -11.12
C PHE A 145 -4.91 -17.88 -10.66
N VAL A 146 -5.02 -18.14 -9.36
CA VAL A 146 -5.07 -19.50 -8.81
C VAL A 146 -6.53 -19.96 -8.73
N PRO A 147 -6.85 -21.18 -9.21
CA PRO A 147 -8.21 -21.71 -9.16
C PRO A 147 -8.71 -21.88 -7.71
N THR A 148 -10.01 -21.69 -7.51
CA THR A 148 -10.68 -22.10 -6.27
C THR A 148 -10.48 -23.60 -6.02
N PRO A 149 -10.18 -24.09 -4.80
CA PRO A 149 -10.33 -23.42 -3.50
C PRO A 149 -9.04 -22.79 -2.94
N TRP A 150 -7.96 -22.70 -3.70
CA TRP A 150 -6.65 -22.27 -3.19
C TRP A 150 -6.51 -20.75 -3.01
N GLU A 151 -7.47 -19.96 -3.48
CA GLU A 151 -7.48 -18.50 -3.34
C GLU A 151 -7.36 -18.02 -1.88
N TRP A 152 -7.89 -18.80 -0.92
CA TRP A 152 -7.84 -18.45 0.50
C TRP A 152 -6.41 -18.33 1.04
N ILE A 153 -5.43 -19.02 0.43
CA ILE A 153 -4.03 -18.90 0.82
C ILE A 153 -3.54 -17.46 0.63
N GLY A 154 -3.97 -16.78 -0.45
CA GLY A 154 -3.66 -15.38 -0.70
C GLY A 154 -4.18 -14.46 0.41
N SER A 155 -5.35 -14.77 0.97
CA SER A 155 -5.95 -13.99 2.05
C SER A 155 -5.21 -14.12 3.38
N VAL A 156 -4.56 -15.26 3.63
CA VAL A 156 -3.77 -15.51 4.85
C VAL A 156 -2.37 -14.92 4.71
N LEU A 157 -1.80 -14.91 3.49
CA LEU A 157 -0.44 -14.45 3.26
C LEU A 157 -0.27 -12.94 3.26
N GLY A 158 -1.36 -12.15 3.11
CA GLY A 158 -1.22 -10.71 3.12
C GLY A 158 -2.51 -9.92 3.34
N PRO A 159 -2.45 -8.86 4.16
CA PRO A 159 -3.60 -8.00 4.44
C PRO A 159 -4.11 -7.26 3.19
N LEU A 160 -3.30 -7.19 2.13
CA LEU A 160 -3.59 -6.48 0.88
C LEU A 160 -4.48 -7.27 -0.08
N TYR A 161 -4.66 -8.58 0.12
CA TYR A 161 -5.48 -9.41 -0.77
C TYR A 161 -6.94 -8.91 -0.88
N TYR A 162 -7.58 -8.62 0.26
CA TYR A 162 -8.98 -8.18 0.27
C TYR A 162 -9.20 -6.81 -0.36
N PRO A 163 -8.44 -5.75 -0.05
CA PRO A 163 -8.62 -4.46 -0.70
C PRO A 163 -8.32 -4.51 -2.20
N MET A 164 -7.32 -5.28 -2.64
CA MET A 164 -7.04 -5.46 -4.05
C MET A 164 -8.19 -6.18 -4.77
N ARG A 165 -8.74 -7.24 -4.18
CA ARG A 165 -9.87 -7.98 -4.74
C ARG A 165 -11.14 -7.13 -4.77
N LEU A 166 -11.39 -6.33 -3.74
CA LEU A 166 -12.50 -5.38 -3.71
C LEU A 166 -12.37 -4.35 -4.84
N PHE A 167 -11.18 -3.78 -5.02
CA PHE A 167 -10.91 -2.80 -6.06
C PHE A 167 -11.13 -3.41 -7.45
N TRP A 168 -10.49 -4.54 -7.73
CA TRP A 168 -10.61 -5.18 -9.05
C TRP A 168 -12.03 -5.66 -9.35
N GLY A 169 -12.71 -6.27 -8.38
CA GLY A 169 -14.12 -6.65 -8.54
C GLY A 169 -15.05 -5.47 -8.80
N ALA A 170 -14.79 -4.33 -8.14
CA ALA A 170 -15.58 -3.10 -8.35
C ALA A 170 -15.33 -2.46 -9.73
N THR A 171 -14.14 -2.63 -10.30
CA THR A 171 -13.83 -2.13 -11.64
C THR A 171 -14.39 -3.03 -12.75
N GLN A 172 -14.49 -4.36 -12.53
CA GLN A 172 -15.05 -5.30 -13.49
C GLN A 172 -16.60 -5.32 -13.49
N GLY A 173 -17.22 -5.03 -12.37
CA GLY A 173 -18.69 -5.05 -12.22
C GLY A 173 -19.41 -3.88 -12.90
N GLN A 174 -18.69 -2.95 -13.52
CA GLN A 174 -19.20 -1.77 -14.22
C GLN A 174 -18.97 -1.83 -15.74
N ALA A 175 -18.39 -2.92 -16.25
CA ALA A 175 -18.16 -3.14 -17.69
C ALA A 175 -19.33 -3.96 -18.34
#